data_cd77d4397c94df8c70e90fdb5b94038a
#
_entry.id   cd77d4397c94df8c70e90fdb5b94038a
#
_cell.length_a   1.000
_cell.length_b   1.000
_cell.length_c   1.000
_cell.angle_alpha   90.00
_cell.angle_beta   90.00
_cell.angle_gamma   90.00
#
_symmetry.space_group_name_H-M   'P 1'
#
loop_
_entity.id
_entity.type
_entity.pdbx_description
1 polymer ?
#
loop_
_entity_poly.entity_id
_entity_poly.type
_entity_poly.pdbx_seq_one_letter_code
_entity_poly.pdbx_strand_id
1 'polypeptide(L)'
;MCCFIPLSWAMDGCNQHLSPDEFRAKQKAYITEKAGLTKEEAAKFFPVYFELQDRKKQLNDEAWNLLRKGRDEKTTEAQYNEILEGVYDARIATNRLEKTYYEKFKKILSNKKIYLVQRAEMRFNRELLKGMHHKGGEPQKPQGKKK
;
A
#
# COMPACT_ATOMS: atom_id res chain seq x y z
N MET A 1 11.73 40.53 -23.91
CA MET A 1 12.13 40.36 -22.50
C MET A 1 11.34 39.14 -22.00
N CYS A 2 12.01 38.01 -21.95
CA CYS A 2 11.41 36.76 -21.46
C CYS A 2 11.80 36.59 -20.02
N CYS A 3 10.84 36.69 -19.10
CA CYS A 3 11.05 36.31 -17.70
C CYS A 3 10.84 34.81 -17.57
N PHE A 4 11.94 34.07 -17.52
CA PHE A 4 11.94 32.68 -17.04
C PHE A 4 11.74 32.70 -15.53
N ILE A 5 10.62 32.20 -15.07
CA ILE A 5 10.41 31.89 -13.66
C ILE A 5 10.82 30.42 -13.47
N PRO A 6 11.88 30.11 -12.71
CA PRO A 6 12.15 28.72 -12.35
C PRO A 6 11.10 28.28 -11.35
N LEU A 7 10.33 27.25 -11.69
CA LEU A 7 9.52 26.53 -10.72
C LEU A 7 10.46 25.88 -9.71
N SER A 8 10.67 26.59 -8.61
CA SER A 8 11.31 26.05 -7.43
C SER A 8 10.38 25.02 -6.81
N TRP A 9 10.72 23.76 -6.95
CA TRP A 9 10.13 22.69 -6.16
C TRP A 9 10.62 22.86 -4.73
N ALA A 10 9.92 23.68 -3.96
CA ALA A 10 10.12 23.73 -2.53
C ALA A 10 9.66 22.38 -1.96
N MET A 11 10.61 21.55 -1.59
CA MET A 11 10.38 20.39 -0.74
C MET A 11 10.07 20.90 0.67
N ASP A 12 8.83 21.28 0.89
CA ASP A 12 8.36 21.53 2.25
C ASP A 12 8.26 20.19 2.98
N GLY A 13 9.22 19.99 3.87
CA GLY A 13 9.23 18.88 4.84
C GLY A 13 8.11 19.07 5.86
N CYS A 14 6.89 18.83 5.48
CA CYS A 14 5.76 18.74 6.39
C CYS A 14 5.29 17.30 6.57
N ASN A 15 5.11 16.97 7.82
CA ASN A 15 4.55 15.78 8.41
C ASN A 15 3.18 15.44 7.78
N GLN A 16 3.18 14.93 6.54
CA GLN A 16 1.95 14.69 5.80
C GLN A 16 1.54 13.24 5.92
N HIS A 17 0.52 13.01 6.75
CA HIS A 17 -0.41 11.94 6.50
C HIS A 17 -1.01 12.17 5.11
N LEU A 18 -0.56 11.40 4.12
CA LEU A 18 -1.15 11.41 2.80
C LEU A 18 -2.62 11.05 2.92
N SER A 19 -3.51 11.86 2.33
CA SER A 19 -4.90 11.47 2.18
C SER A 19 -4.97 10.18 1.33
N PRO A 20 -6.03 9.38 1.47
CA PRO A 20 -6.21 8.18 0.63
C PRO A 20 -6.12 8.48 -0.87
N ASP A 21 -6.64 9.62 -1.32
CA ASP A 21 -6.60 10.03 -2.73
C ASP A 21 -5.19 10.41 -3.18
N GLU A 22 -4.44 11.13 -2.35
CA GLU A 22 -3.02 11.44 -2.60
C GLU A 22 -2.15 10.19 -2.65
N PHE A 23 -2.41 9.25 -1.75
CA PHE A 23 -1.73 7.95 -1.74
C PHE A 23 -1.97 7.19 -3.05
N ARG A 24 -3.24 7.09 -3.48
CA ARG A 24 -3.61 6.42 -4.73
C ARG A 24 -3.00 7.11 -5.95
N ALA A 25 -2.99 8.44 -5.98
CA ALA A 25 -2.38 9.21 -7.06
C ALA A 25 -0.87 8.93 -7.15
N LYS A 26 -0.15 8.92 -6.04
CA LYS A 26 1.29 8.59 -6.00
C LYS A 26 1.56 7.15 -6.40
N GLN A 27 0.77 6.21 -5.90
CA GLN A 27 0.88 4.80 -6.26
C GLN A 27 0.63 4.57 -7.75
N LYS A 28 -0.41 5.19 -8.30
CA LYS A 28 -0.73 5.14 -9.74
C LYS A 28 0.41 5.66 -10.58
N ALA A 29 0.95 6.85 -10.26
CA ALA A 29 2.06 7.45 -10.98
C ALA A 29 3.32 6.56 -10.93
N TYR A 30 3.65 6.05 -9.77
CA TYR A 30 4.79 5.16 -9.56
C TYR A 30 4.69 3.85 -10.36
N ILE A 31 3.55 3.18 -10.27
CA ILE A 31 3.30 1.93 -11.00
C ILE A 31 3.32 2.16 -12.51
N THR A 32 2.67 3.24 -12.98
CA THR A 32 2.64 3.60 -14.41
C THR A 32 4.06 3.76 -14.96
N GLU A 33 4.91 4.48 -14.24
CA GLU A 33 6.31 4.69 -14.63
C GLU A 33 7.11 3.38 -14.62
N LYS A 34 7.08 2.65 -13.50
CA LYS A 34 7.92 1.46 -13.31
C LYS A 34 7.50 0.25 -14.13
N ALA A 35 6.23 0.12 -14.43
CA ALA A 35 5.70 -0.95 -15.29
C ALA A 35 5.65 -0.56 -16.78
N GLY A 36 5.90 0.70 -17.11
CA GLY A 36 5.86 1.19 -18.49
C GLY A 36 4.47 1.10 -19.12
N LEU A 37 3.43 1.50 -18.37
CA LEU A 37 2.06 1.49 -18.88
C LEU A 37 1.83 2.68 -19.83
N THR A 38 1.15 2.42 -20.93
CA THR A 38 0.66 3.50 -21.82
C THR A 38 -0.51 4.21 -21.15
N LYS A 39 -0.91 5.39 -21.69
CA LYS A 39 -2.07 6.12 -21.17
C LYS A 39 -3.35 5.30 -21.27
N GLU A 40 -3.54 4.60 -22.39
CA GLU A 40 -4.70 3.75 -22.64
C GLU A 40 -4.73 2.54 -21.69
N GLU A 41 -3.59 1.90 -21.50
CA GLU A 41 -3.46 0.79 -20.55
C GLU A 41 -3.75 1.24 -19.11
N ALA A 42 -3.16 2.35 -18.67
CA ALA A 42 -3.39 2.91 -17.35
C ALA A 42 -4.86 3.29 -17.13
N ALA A 43 -5.50 3.89 -18.11
CA ALA A 43 -6.91 4.29 -18.04
C ALA A 43 -7.85 3.09 -17.84
N LYS A 44 -7.53 1.93 -18.42
CA LYS A 44 -8.31 0.70 -18.28
C LYS A 44 -7.92 -0.11 -17.05
N PHE A 45 -6.64 -0.11 -16.69
CA PHE A 45 -6.11 -0.93 -15.63
C PHE A 45 -6.43 -0.41 -14.23
N PHE A 46 -6.20 0.86 -13.95
CA PHE A 46 -6.31 1.39 -12.59
C PHE A 46 -7.71 1.35 -11.98
N PRO A 47 -8.82 1.53 -12.71
CA PRO A 47 -10.14 1.31 -12.12
C PRO A 47 -10.32 -0.10 -11.58
N VAL A 48 -9.87 -1.11 -12.31
CA VAL A 48 -9.94 -2.53 -11.90
C VAL A 48 -8.94 -2.82 -10.78
N TYR A 49 -7.76 -2.24 -10.84
CA TYR A 49 -6.73 -2.37 -9.80
C TYR A 49 -7.21 -1.81 -8.46
N PHE A 50 -7.76 -0.60 -8.44
CA PHE A 50 -8.26 0.01 -7.20
C PHE A 50 -9.51 -0.68 -6.66
N GLU A 51 -10.37 -1.22 -7.51
CA GLU A 51 -11.47 -2.07 -7.07
C GLU A 51 -10.94 -3.30 -6.31
N LEU A 52 -9.90 -3.95 -6.82
CA LEU A 52 -9.23 -5.05 -6.12
C LEU A 52 -8.68 -4.59 -4.76
N GLN A 53 -7.98 -3.44 -4.73
CA GLN A 53 -7.41 -2.93 -3.48
C GLN A 53 -8.50 -2.64 -2.44
N ASP A 54 -9.63 -2.09 -2.83
CA ASP A 54 -10.76 -1.82 -1.93
C ASP A 54 -11.34 -3.12 -1.35
N ARG A 55 -11.52 -4.13 -2.17
CA ARG A 55 -11.99 -5.45 -1.71
C ARG A 55 -10.99 -6.16 -0.79
N LYS A 56 -9.71 -6.08 -1.11
CA LYS A 56 -8.63 -6.59 -0.24
C LYS A 56 -8.64 -5.88 1.12
N LYS A 57 -8.83 -4.56 1.10
CA LYS A 57 -8.95 -3.78 2.34
C LYS A 57 -10.11 -4.24 3.20
N GLN A 58 -11.28 -4.47 2.62
CA GLN A 58 -12.45 -4.97 3.36
C GLN A 58 -12.16 -6.31 4.05
N LEU A 59 -11.59 -7.29 3.31
CA LEU A 59 -11.22 -8.59 3.88
C LEU A 59 -10.17 -8.45 4.99
N ASN A 60 -9.21 -7.56 4.83
CA ASN A 60 -8.20 -7.28 5.84
C ASN A 60 -8.81 -6.62 7.08
N ASP A 61 -9.73 -5.68 6.92
CA ASP A 61 -10.42 -5.02 8.03
C ASP A 61 -11.29 -6.03 8.81
N GLU A 62 -11.94 -6.97 8.13
CA GLU A 62 -12.66 -8.07 8.77
C GLU A 62 -11.73 -8.95 9.61
N ALA A 63 -10.57 -9.34 9.07
CA ALA A 63 -9.56 -10.10 9.80
C ALA A 63 -9.04 -9.36 11.03
N TRP A 64 -8.78 -8.06 10.92
CA TRP A 64 -8.36 -7.22 12.04
C TRP A 64 -9.46 -7.08 13.10
N ASN A 65 -10.72 -6.98 12.69
CA ASN A 65 -11.85 -6.93 13.62
C ASN A 65 -12.00 -8.23 14.41
N LEU A 66 -11.77 -9.38 13.76
CA LEU A 66 -11.73 -10.68 14.43
C LEU A 66 -10.60 -10.76 15.46
N LEU A 67 -9.38 -10.37 15.07
CA LEU A 67 -8.22 -10.36 15.98
C LEU A 67 -8.45 -9.47 17.19
N ARG A 68 -9.11 -8.32 17.02
CA ARG A 68 -9.45 -7.43 18.14
C ARG A 68 -10.36 -8.07 19.18
N LYS A 69 -11.28 -8.95 18.77
CA LYS A 69 -12.16 -9.67 19.71
C LYS A 69 -11.38 -10.55 20.68
N GLY A 70 -10.23 -11.09 20.27
CA GLY A 70 -9.36 -11.90 21.12
C GLY A 70 -8.57 -11.12 22.19
N ARG A 71 -8.69 -9.79 22.23
CA ARG A 71 -8.03 -8.97 23.28
C ARG A 71 -8.74 -9.02 24.62
N ASP A 72 -9.96 -9.51 24.68
CA ASP A 72 -10.69 -9.70 25.94
C ASP A 72 -10.04 -10.86 26.73
N GLU A 73 -9.67 -10.59 27.98
CA GLU A 73 -9.07 -11.58 28.88
C GLU A 73 -9.99 -12.78 29.15
N LYS A 74 -11.29 -12.63 28.95
CA LYS A 74 -12.29 -13.70 29.10
C LYS A 74 -12.46 -14.56 27.85
N THR A 75 -11.70 -14.31 26.79
CA THR A 75 -11.76 -15.07 25.54
C THR A 75 -11.37 -16.54 25.82
N THR A 76 -12.24 -17.45 25.43
CA THR A 76 -12.04 -18.90 25.58
C THR A 76 -11.18 -19.47 24.45
N GLU A 77 -10.60 -20.66 24.65
CA GLU A 77 -9.89 -21.40 23.60
C GLU A 77 -10.73 -21.64 22.35
N ALA A 78 -12.00 -21.97 22.52
CA ALA A 78 -12.93 -22.14 21.40
C ALA A 78 -13.13 -20.85 20.61
N GLN A 79 -13.23 -19.71 21.31
CA GLN A 79 -13.33 -18.39 20.67
C GLN A 79 -12.03 -17.99 19.96
N TYR A 80 -10.87 -18.30 20.52
CA TYR A 80 -9.58 -18.09 19.83
C TYR A 80 -9.51 -18.93 18.55
N ASN A 81 -9.96 -20.16 18.58
CA ASN A 81 -10.02 -21.01 17.38
C ASN A 81 -10.92 -20.40 16.30
N GLU A 82 -12.12 -19.95 16.65
CA GLU A 82 -13.04 -19.29 15.69
C GLU A 82 -12.41 -18.02 15.08
N ILE A 83 -11.72 -17.22 15.89
CA ILE A 83 -11.02 -16.02 15.42
C ILE A 83 -9.93 -16.40 14.42
N LEU A 84 -9.10 -17.39 14.74
CA LEU A 84 -8.00 -17.81 13.86
C LEU A 84 -8.51 -18.43 12.57
N GLU A 85 -9.53 -19.28 12.63
CA GLU A 85 -10.19 -19.83 11.43
C GLU A 85 -10.71 -18.71 10.52
N GLY A 86 -11.40 -17.72 11.09
CA GLY A 86 -11.90 -16.58 10.33
C GLY A 86 -10.79 -15.71 9.71
N VAL A 87 -9.67 -15.54 10.39
CA VAL A 87 -8.50 -14.83 9.85
C VAL A 87 -7.88 -15.59 8.67
N TYR A 88 -7.75 -16.91 8.79
CA TYR A 88 -7.23 -17.73 7.68
C TYR A 88 -8.20 -17.77 6.49
N ASP A 89 -9.49 -17.86 6.75
CA ASP A 89 -10.52 -17.78 5.70
C ASP A 89 -10.45 -16.45 4.93
N ALA A 90 -10.26 -15.33 5.63
CA ALA A 90 -10.08 -14.03 5.00
C ALA A 90 -8.81 -13.97 4.12
N ARG A 91 -7.71 -14.59 4.55
CA ARG A 91 -6.48 -14.69 3.74
C ARG A 91 -6.67 -15.54 2.49
N ILE A 92 -7.36 -16.67 2.62
CA ILE A 92 -7.69 -17.53 1.48
C ILE A 92 -8.58 -16.79 0.50
N ALA A 93 -9.61 -16.09 0.99
CA ALA A 93 -10.49 -15.26 0.18
C ALA A 93 -9.72 -14.16 -0.57
N THR A 94 -8.77 -13.50 0.09
CA THR A 94 -7.89 -12.50 -0.52
C THR A 94 -7.07 -13.09 -1.68
N ASN A 95 -6.45 -14.24 -1.47
CA ASN A 95 -5.66 -14.90 -2.51
C ASN A 95 -6.51 -15.35 -3.71
N ARG A 96 -7.71 -15.86 -3.46
CA ARG A 96 -8.66 -16.21 -4.52
C ARG A 96 -9.11 -14.98 -5.31
N LEU A 97 -9.37 -13.88 -4.61
CA LEU A 97 -9.74 -12.61 -5.20
C LEU A 97 -8.63 -12.08 -6.12
N GLU A 98 -7.39 -12.07 -5.64
CA GLU A 98 -6.23 -11.66 -6.45
C GLU A 98 -6.10 -12.48 -7.72
N LYS A 99 -6.29 -13.80 -7.65
CA LYS A 99 -6.26 -14.68 -8.82
C LYS A 99 -7.39 -14.36 -9.80
N THR A 100 -8.60 -14.06 -9.31
CA THR A 100 -9.73 -13.65 -10.15
C THR A 100 -9.43 -12.34 -10.88
N TYR A 101 -8.84 -11.36 -10.20
CA TYR A 101 -8.46 -10.08 -10.81
C TYR A 101 -7.26 -10.21 -11.75
N TYR A 102 -6.34 -11.14 -11.50
CA TYR A 102 -5.29 -11.47 -12.46
C TYR A 102 -5.86 -11.87 -13.82
N GLU A 103 -6.94 -12.66 -13.86
CA GLU A 103 -7.62 -12.99 -15.12
C GLU A 103 -8.22 -11.74 -15.80
N LYS A 104 -8.74 -10.77 -15.04
CA LYS A 104 -9.19 -9.48 -15.58
C LYS A 104 -8.01 -8.65 -16.11
N PHE A 105 -6.89 -8.60 -15.41
CA PHE A 105 -5.69 -7.87 -15.81
C PHE A 105 -5.10 -8.40 -17.12
N LYS A 106 -5.13 -9.70 -17.36
CA LYS A 106 -4.66 -10.32 -18.60
C LYS A 106 -5.40 -9.83 -19.85
N LYS A 107 -6.62 -9.35 -19.69
CA LYS A 107 -7.40 -8.75 -20.78
C LYS A 107 -6.96 -7.32 -21.12
N ILE A 108 -6.21 -6.67 -20.26
CA ILE A 108 -5.80 -5.26 -20.36
C ILE A 108 -4.29 -5.16 -20.63
N LEU A 109 -3.49 -5.98 -19.95
CA LEU A 109 -2.03 -5.91 -19.96
C LEU A 109 -1.40 -7.25 -20.37
N SER A 110 -0.20 -7.18 -20.91
CA SER A 110 0.63 -8.38 -21.10
C SER A 110 1.07 -8.97 -19.75
N ASN A 111 1.36 -10.26 -19.70
CA ASN A 111 1.87 -10.91 -18.50
C ASN A 111 3.15 -10.25 -17.97
N LYS A 112 4.03 -9.78 -18.86
CA LYS A 112 5.23 -9.02 -18.47
C LYS A 112 4.87 -7.74 -17.73
N LYS A 113 3.90 -6.97 -18.22
CA LYS A 113 3.47 -5.71 -17.58
C LYS A 113 2.79 -5.97 -16.24
N ILE A 114 1.98 -7.01 -16.13
CA ILE A 114 1.38 -7.44 -14.85
C ILE A 114 2.47 -7.78 -13.82
N TYR A 115 3.49 -8.52 -14.24
CA TYR A 115 4.64 -8.83 -13.40
C TYR A 115 5.38 -7.56 -12.95
N LEU A 116 5.60 -6.61 -13.85
CA LEU A 116 6.22 -5.33 -13.52
C LEU A 116 5.37 -4.48 -12.57
N VAL A 117 4.04 -4.52 -12.72
CA VAL A 117 3.10 -3.89 -11.78
C VAL A 117 3.26 -4.47 -10.37
N GLN A 118 3.27 -5.76 -10.22
CA GLN A 118 3.46 -6.41 -8.91
C GLN A 118 4.80 -6.02 -8.28
N ARG A 119 5.87 -6.00 -9.07
CA ARG A 119 7.18 -5.56 -8.58
C ARG A 119 7.19 -4.09 -8.17
N ALA A 120 6.52 -3.24 -8.93
CA ALA A 120 6.40 -1.81 -8.62
C ALA A 120 5.61 -1.60 -7.32
N GLU A 121 4.51 -2.31 -7.13
CA GLU A 121 3.71 -2.28 -5.90
C GLU A 121 4.54 -2.68 -4.67
N MET A 122 5.27 -3.78 -4.77
CA MET A 122 6.15 -4.23 -3.68
C MET A 122 7.24 -3.21 -3.33
N ARG A 123 7.84 -2.57 -4.34
CA ARG A 123 8.85 -1.52 -4.13
C ARG A 123 8.24 -0.27 -3.50
N PHE A 124 7.10 0.18 -4.01
CA PHE A 124 6.40 1.34 -3.48
C PHE A 124 6.09 1.17 -1.99
N ASN A 125 5.54 0.02 -1.59
CA ASN A 125 5.25 -0.29 -0.21
C ASN A 125 6.52 -0.34 0.67
N ARG A 126 7.61 -0.87 0.14
CA ARG A 126 8.91 -0.91 0.85
C ARG A 126 9.49 0.50 1.06
N GLU A 127 9.40 1.36 0.06
CA GLU A 127 9.90 2.73 0.16
C GLU A 127 9.08 3.57 1.15
N LEU A 128 7.76 3.36 1.19
CA LEU A 128 6.90 3.97 2.21
C LEU A 128 7.31 3.56 3.62
N LEU A 129 7.53 2.27 3.87
CA LEU A 129 7.95 1.75 5.17
C LEU A 129 9.31 2.32 5.59
N LYS A 130 10.27 2.44 4.66
CA LYS A 130 11.58 3.07 4.94
C LYS A 130 11.43 4.53 5.32
N GLY A 131 10.60 5.28 4.63
CA GLY A 131 10.30 6.68 4.95
C GLY A 131 9.69 6.86 6.35
N MET A 132 8.90 5.90 6.81
CA MET A 132 8.33 5.90 8.16
C MET A 132 9.38 5.58 9.24
N HIS A 133 10.33 4.69 8.97
CA HIS A 133 11.40 4.33 9.91
C HIS A 133 12.46 5.41 10.08
N HIS A 134 12.74 6.20 9.04
CA HIS A 134 13.72 7.30 9.14
C HIS A 134 13.25 8.47 10.02
N LYS A 135 11.95 8.58 10.31
CA LYS A 135 11.40 9.62 11.18
C LYS A 135 11.35 9.26 12.67
N GLY A 136 11.67 8.02 13.04
CA GLY A 136 11.62 7.51 14.41
C GLY A 136 12.96 7.37 15.14
N GLY A 137 14.08 7.68 14.52
CA GLY A 137 15.40 7.39 15.06
C GLY A 137 16.46 8.44 14.77
N GLU A 138 16.34 9.61 15.35
CA GLU A 138 17.53 10.47 15.54
C GLU A 138 18.22 10.02 16.85
N PRO A 139 19.44 9.48 16.81
CA PRO A 139 20.17 9.21 18.02
C PRO A 139 20.60 10.55 18.62
N GLN A 140 20.06 10.88 19.79
CA GLN A 140 20.54 12.01 20.60
C GLN A 140 22.03 11.81 20.87
N LYS A 141 22.86 12.71 20.32
CA LYS A 141 24.28 12.80 20.69
C LYS A 141 24.37 13.14 22.18
N PRO A 142 25.20 12.42 22.95
CA PRO A 142 25.43 12.77 24.35
C PRO A 142 26.12 14.11 24.41
N GLN A 143 25.51 15.08 25.10
CA GLN A 143 26.12 16.35 25.43
C GLN A 143 27.29 16.10 26.37
N GLY A 144 28.50 16.35 25.87
CA GLY A 144 29.70 16.28 26.68
C GLY A 144 29.63 17.29 27.81
N LYS A 145 29.71 16.79 29.05
CA LYS A 145 29.98 17.62 30.23
C LYS A 145 31.36 18.24 30.08
N LYS A 146 31.42 19.56 29.94
CA LYS A 146 32.66 20.33 30.19
C LYS A 146 32.87 20.43 31.71
N LYS A 147 34.02 19.93 32.17
CA LYS A 147 34.63 20.36 33.42
C LYS A 147 35.27 21.71 33.26
#